data_52cd1d63114bea009d101bf9939fce0a
#
_entry.id   52cd1d63114bea009d101bf9939fce0a
#
_cell.length_a   1.000
_cell.length_b   1.000
_cell.length_c   1.000
_cell.angle_alpha   90.00
_cell.angle_beta   90.00
_cell.angle_gamma   90.00
#
_symmetry.space_group_name_H-M   'P 1'
#
loop_
_entity.id
_entity.type
_entity.pdbx_description
1 polymer ?
#
loop_
_entity_poly.entity_id
_entity_poly.type
_entity_poly.pdbx_seq_one_letter_code
_entity_poly.pdbx_strand_id
1 'polypeptide(L)'
;MRKWMLLMAGLLLAAGNLAAQNPAGEVRNVIFLIGDGMGLAQVSMLKIENGYAPTAFDRAGGIALISSYSATKRVTDSAAAGTALATGGKTDNSTLGQTPSGEPLTSMMRRASDHGFRTGLVVTGALQDATPAAFYAHVKSRRDTEDILRDMLVSDIDVMIGAGWRNLLKSCDEGGNYVEAFARRGYRVVSSLGEAGEGDPSRLQCAVDEKETPMKAPARGDFLPRAAKRAMELLADGSAGNDEGFLLMIEGSMIDGGGHPNDAAWLLAEMRDFEQT
;
A
#
# COMPACT_ATOMS: atom_id res chain seq x y z
N MET A 1 59.86 -16.40 10.58
CA MET A 1 58.45 -16.82 10.78
C MET A 1 57.63 -15.84 11.65
N ARG A 2 58.21 -15.13 12.61
CA ARG A 2 57.44 -14.22 13.54
C ARG A 2 56.97 -12.89 12.93
N LYS A 3 57.57 -12.39 11.83
CA LYS A 3 57.18 -11.12 11.18
C LYS A 3 55.97 -11.22 10.25
N TRP A 4 55.68 -12.43 9.75
CA TRP A 4 54.50 -12.65 8.85
C TRP A 4 53.17 -12.87 9.60
N MET A 5 53.25 -13.33 10.85
CA MET A 5 52.06 -13.45 11.70
C MET A 5 51.47 -12.11 12.17
N LEU A 6 52.31 -11.08 12.31
CA LEU A 6 51.86 -9.74 12.70
C LEU A 6 51.19 -8.98 11.54
N LEU A 7 51.55 -9.26 10.29
CA LEU A 7 50.91 -8.68 9.12
C LEU A 7 49.51 -9.28 8.85
N MET A 8 49.32 -10.55 9.10
CA MET A 8 48.02 -11.23 8.96
C MET A 8 47.04 -10.80 10.07
N ALA A 9 47.50 -10.55 11.29
CA ALA A 9 46.66 -10.06 12.38
C ALA A 9 46.22 -8.61 12.17
N GLY A 10 47.00 -7.78 11.49
CA GLY A 10 46.64 -6.39 11.14
C GLY A 10 45.59 -6.33 10.01
N LEU A 11 45.60 -7.26 9.05
CA LEU A 11 44.59 -7.30 7.99
C LEU A 11 43.22 -7.83 8.46
N LEU A 12 43.20 -8.72 9.47
CA LEU A 12 41.95 -9.24 10.04
C LEU A 12 41.23 -8.22 10.95
N LEU A 13 41.96 -7.27 11.53
CA LEU A 13 41.39 -6.18 12.34
C LEU A 13 40.88 -5.00 11.48
N ALA A 14 41.35 -4.87 10.24
CA ALA A 14 40.83 -3.86 9.31
C ALA A 14 39.53 -4.28 8.58
N ALA A 15 39.24 -5.57 8.53
CA ALA A 15 38.00 -6.08 7.92
C ALA A 15 36.77 -6.06 8.86
N GLY A 16 36.97 -5.73 10.13
CA GLY A 16 35.92 -5.74 11.16
C GLY A 16 35.11 -4.45 11.33
N ASN A 17 35.44 -3.37 10.61
CA ASN A 17 34.79 -2.07 10.82
C ASN A 17 34.17 -1.45 9.55
N LEU A 18 33.76 -2.28 8.59
CA LEU A 18 32.83 -1.88 7.52
C LEU A 18 31.40 -2.31 7.85
N ALA A 19 31.05 -2.40 9.13
CA ALA A 19 29.66 -2.22 9.54
C ALA A 19 29.34 -0.76 9.22
N ALA A 20 28.50 -0.55 8.25
CA ALA A 20 28.00 0.76 7.84
C ALA A 20 27.61 1.53 9.10
N GLN A 21 28.44 2.52 9.48
CA GLN A 21 27.97 3.60 10.30
C GLN A 21 26.95 4.34 9.44
N ASN A 22 25.69 3.95 9.59
CA ASN A 22 24.59 4.76 9.11
C ASN A 22 24.32 5.77 10.24
N PRO A 23 24.77 7.02 10.13
CA PRO A 23 24.29 8.09 11.00
C PRO A 23 22.92 8.57 10.52
N ALA A 24 22.18 7.72 9.82
CA ALA A 24 20.79 7.96 9.49
C ALA A 24 20.04 7.88 10.82
N GLY A 25 19.41 8.99 11.19
CA GLY A 25 18.47 9.02 12.29
C GLY A 25 17.45 7.90 12.17
N GLU A 26 16.80 7.57 13.25
CA GLU A 26 15.76 6.56 13.34
C GLU A 26 14.72 6.76 12.22
N VAL A 27 14.41 5.69 11.47
CA VAL A 27 13.41 5.76 10.40
C VAL A 27 12.05 5.90 11.06
N ARG A 28 11.43 7.06 10.87
CA ARG A 28 10.11 7.37 11.46
C ARG A 28 8.95 7.16 10.50
N ASN A 29 9.19 7.34 9.21
CA ASN A 29 8.11 7.26 8.21
C ASN A 29 8.47 6.23 7.14
N VAL A 30 7.52 5.36 6.85
CA VAL A 30 7.65 4.34 5.79
C VAL A 30 6.52 4.52 4.79
N ILE A 31 6.87 4.64 3.52
CA ILE A 31 5.93 4.65 2.40
C ILE A 31 6.17 3.39 1.57
N PHE A 32 5.14 2.58 1.45
CA PHE A 32 5.17 1.31 0.74
C PHE A 32 4.32 1.42 -0.53
N LEU A 33 4.98 1.54 -1.71
CA LEU A 33 4.31 1.68 -2.99
C LEU A 33 4.15 0.32 -3.67
N ILE A 34 2.95 0.02 -4.16
CA ILE A 34 2.60 -1.20 -4.89
C ILE A 34 2.02 -0.82 -6.25
N GLY A 35 2.64 -1.29 -7.34
CA GLY A 35 2.01 -1.30 -8.65
C GLY A 35 1.40 -2.68 -8.88
N ASP A 36 0.06 -2.80 -8.85
CA ASP A 36 -0.60 -4.08 -9.11
C ASP A 36 -0.40 -4.48 -10.58
N GLY A 37 -0.07 -5.74 -10.83
CA GLY A 37 0.27 -6.22 -12.18
C GLY A 37 1.54 -5.60 -12.78
N MET A 38 2.29 -4.78 -12.04
CA MET A 38 3.50 -4.10 -12.50
C MET A 38 4.71 -5.03 -12.43
N GLY A 39 5.12 -5.54 -13.58
CA GLY A 39 6.37 -6.30 -13.73
C GLY A 39 7.43 -5.53 -14.51
N LEU A 40 8.53 -6.18 -14.82
CA LEU A 40 9.63 -5.60 -15.60
C LEU A 40 9.18 -5.08 -16.99
N ALA A 41 8.20 -5.74 -17.61
CA ALA A 41 7.68 -5.33 -18.91
C ALA A 41 6.99 -3.96 -18.82
N GLN A 42 6.21 -3.69 -17.80
CA GLN A 42 5.50 -2.44 -17.58
C GLN A 42 6.50 -1.28 -17.34
N VAL A 43 7.51 -1.51 -16.51
CA VAL A 43 8.58 -0.53 -16.25
C VAL A 43 9.37 -0.28 -17.55
N SER A 44 9.68 -1.33 -18.32
CA SER A 44 10.39 -1.19 -19.60
C SER A 44 9.58 -0.41 -20.64
N MET A 45 8.26 -0.65 -20.72
CA MET A 45 7.36 0.14 -21.58
C MET A 45 7.41 1.62 -21.23
N LEU A 46 7.28 1.97 -19.95
CA LEU A 46 7.36 3.37 -19.51
C LEU A 46 8.69 4.01 -19.94
N LYS A 47 9.81 3.32 -19.74
CA LYS A 47 11.14 3.83 -20.11
C LYS A 47 11.30 4.02 -21.63
N ILE A 48 10.81 3.08 -22.42
CA ILE A 48 10.85 3.16 -23.90
C ILE A 48 10.03 4.36 -24.38
N GLU A 49 8.79 4.49 -23.88
CA GLU A 49 7.87 5.57 -24.27
C GLU A 49 8.34 6.96 -23.80
N ASN A 50 9.13 7.03 -22.74
CA ASN A 50 9.80 8.25 -22.30
C ASN A 50 11.15 8.50 -23.01
N GLY A 51 11.48 7.75 -24.06
CA GLY A 51 12.75 7.89 -24.78
C GLY A 51 13.99 7.62 -23.93
N TYR A 52 13.87 6.75 -22.92
CA TYR A 52 14.89 6.45 -21.90
C TYR A 52 15.31 7.65 -21.03
N ALA A 53 14.51 8.71 -20.99
CA ALA A 53 14.72 9.77 -20.01
C ALA A 53 14.65 9.21 -18.58
N PRO A 54 15.37 9.80 -17.60
CA PRO A 54 15.32 9.36 -16.21
C PRO A 54 13.89 9.39 -15.65
N THR A 55 13.52 8.33 -14.95
CA THR A 55 12.23 8.17 -14.26
C THR A 55 12.43 8.16 -12.75
N ALA A 56 11.36 8.16 -11.98
CA ALA A 56 11.43 8.01 -10.51
C ALA A 56 12.11 6.69 -10.11
N PHE A 57 11.94 5.62 -10.90
CA PHE A 57 12.58 4.32 -10.66
C PHE A 57 14.12 4.36 -10.72
N ASP A 58 14.69 5.28 -11.49
CA ASP A 58 16.14 5.44 -11.62
C ASP A 58 16.79 6.08 -10.38
N ARG A 59 15.98 6.64 -9.48
CA ARG A 59 16.44 7.23 -8.20
C ARG A 59 16.52 6.21 -7.06
N ALA A 60 16.14 4.95 -7.31
CA ALA A 60 16.16 3.90 -6.29
C ALA A 60 17.57 3.64 -5.79
N GLY A 61 17.75 3.58 -4.47
CA GLY A 61 19.02 3.24 -3.83
C GLY A 61 19.40 1.77 -3.92
N GLY A 62 18.50 0.91 -4.36
CA GLY A 62 18.70 -0.52 -4.58
C GLY A 62 17.60 -1.13 -5.42
N ILE A 63 17.91 -2.21 -6.14
CA ILE A 63 16.96 -2.95 -6.98
C ILE A 63 17.09 -4.43 -6.67
N ALA A 64 15.95 -5.13 -6.57
CA ALA A 64 15.89 -6.57 -6.40
C ALA A 64 14.76 -7.17 -7.25
N LEU A 65 14.92 -8.45 -7.60
CA LEU A 65 13.85 -9.24 -8.20
C LEU A 65 13.24 -10.15 -7.14
N ILE A 66 11.92 -10.26 -7.15
CA ILE A 66 11.17 -11.16 -6.28
C ILE A 66 10.42 -12.19 -7.10
N SER A 67 10.23 -13.39 -6.54
CA SER A 67 9.38 -14.40 -7.14
C SER A 67 7.94 -14.23 -6.66
N SER A 68 7.02 -14.01 -7.60
CA SER A 68 5.60 -13.91 -7.31
C SER A 68 4.91 -15.25 -7.59
N TYR A 69 4.64 -16.03 -6.55
CA TYR A 69 3.83 -17.27 -6.61
C TYR A 69 3.07 -17.40 -5.28
N SER A 70 1.83 -17.90 -5.31
CA SER A 70 1.06 -18.17 -4.10
C SER A 70 1.45 -19.49 -3.45
N ALA A 71 0.84 -19.84 -2.33
CA ALA A 71 1.16 -21.10 -1.64
C ALA A 71 0.95 -22.35 -2.52
N THR A 72 -0.04 -22.32 -3.41
CA THR A 72 -0.42 -23.51 -4.22
C THR A 72 -0.42 -23.26 -5.72
N LYS A 73 -0.21 -22.02 -6.20
CA LYS A 73 -0.24 -21.67 -7.63
C LYS A 73 1.05 -21.00 -8.08
N ARG A 74 1.50 -21.34 -9.31
CA ARG A 74 2.67 -20.68 -9.95
C ARG A 74 2.38 -19.22 -10.28
N VAL A 75 1.12 -18.91 -10.59
CA VAL A 75 0.66 -17.54 -10.84
C VAL A 75 -0.17 -17.13 -9.65
N THR A 76 0.27 -16.08 -8.96
CA THR A 76 -0.45 -15.48 -7.84
C THR A 76 -1.63 -14.66 -8.35
N ASP A 77 -2.56 -14.31 -7.45
CA ASP A 77 -3.47 -13.19 -7.63
C ASP A 77 -3.12 -12.07 -6.65
N SER A 78 -3.81 -10.92 -6.77
CA SER A 78 -3.58 -9.76 -5.90
C SER A 78 -3.84 -10.07 -4.42
N ALA A 79 -4.76 -10.99 -4.11
CA ALA A 79 -5.07 -11.36 -2.72
C ALA A 79 -3.89 -12.08 -2.05
N ALA A 80 -3.38 -13.13 -2.69
CA ALA A 80 -2.24 -13.89 -2.16
C ALA A 80 -0.94 -13.08 -2.19
N ALA A 81 -0.72 -12.28 -3.25
CA ALA A 81 0.44 -11.40 -3.35
C ALA A 81 0.40 -10.29 -2.30
N GLY A 82 -0.75 -9.61 -2.17
CA GLY A 82 -0.97 -8.57 -1.16
C GLY A 82 -0.79 -9.11 0.26
N THR A 83 -1.33 -10.31 0.55
CA THR A 83 -1.11 -10.99 1.84
C THR A 83 0.37 -11.24 2.11
N ALA A 84 1.11 -11.74 1.10
CA ALA A 84 2.54 -11.99 1.27
C ALA A 84 3.33 -10.68 1.50
N LEU A 85 2.98 -9.60 0.82
CA LEU A 85 3.58 -8.28 1.02
C LEU A 85 3.23 -7.70 2.40
N ALA A 86 1.96 -7.82 2.82
CA ALA A 86 1.48 -7.26 4.08
C ALA A 86 1.97 -8.02 5.32
N THR A 87 2.20 -9.34 5.22
CA THR A 87 2.42 -10.19 6.40
C THR A 87 3.74 -10.97 6.39
N GLY A 88 4.39 -11.09 5.22
CA GLY A 88 5.51 -11.99 5.00
C GLY A 88 5.11 -13.47 4.82
N GLY A 89 3.83 -13.81 4.96
CA GLY A 89 3.29 -15.16 4.84
C GLY A 89 2.63 -15.43 3.49
N LYS A 90 2.85 -16.61 2.91
CA LYS A 90 2.16 -17.02 1.68
C LYS A 90 0.81 -17.65 2.01
N THR A 91 -0.16 -17.38 1.14
CA THR A 91 -1.51 -17.96 1.19
C THR A 91 -1.95 -18.46 -0.18
N ASP A 92 -3.13 -19.05 -0.24
CA ASP A 92 -3.78 -19.47 -1.49
C ASP A 92 -4.36 -18.26 -2.24
N ASN A 93 -4.45 -18.38 -3.57
CA ASN A 93 -5.14 -17.37 -4.37
C ASN A 93 -6.55 -17.11 -3.82
N SER A 94 -6.99 -15.87 -3.86
CA SER A 94 -8.25 -15.37 -3.32
C SER A 94 -8.30 -15.15 -1.80
N THR A 95 -7.40 -15.73 -1.02
CA THR A 95 -7.38 -15.61 0.45
C THR A 95 -6.65 -14.34 0.88
N LEU A 96 -7.19 -13.65 1.89
CA LEU A 96 -6.67 -12.40 2.45
C LEU A 96 -6.28 -12.58 3.92
N GLY A 97 -5.07 -12.19 4.28
CA GLY A 97 -4.60 -12.09 5.67
C GLY A 97 -4.61 -13.39 6.48
N GLN A 98 -4.69 -14.55 5.84
CA GLN A 98 -4.72 -15.87 6.49
C GLN A 98 -3.68 -16.80 5.88
N THR A 99 -3.26 -17.80 6.65
CA THR A 99 -2.50 -18.95 6.11
C THR A 99 -3.43 -19.81 5.21
N PRO A 100 -2.88 -20.78 4.42
CA PRO A 100 -3.71 -21.74 3.70
C PRO A 100 -4.63 -22.58 4.60
N SER A 101 -4.29 -22.75 5.88
CA SER A 101 -5.11 -23.43 6.89
C SER A 101 -6.18 -22.54 7.53
N GLY A 102 -6.20 -21.23 7.21
CA GLY A 102 -7.19 -20.28 7.72
C GLY A 102 -6.77 -19.57 9.01
N GLU A 103 -5.51 -19.72 9.45
CA GLU A 103 -5.01 -18.98 10.61
C GLU A 103 -4.72 -17.53 10.25
N PRO A 104 -5.18 -16.53 11.03
CA PRO A 104 -4.97 -15.12 10.73
C PRO A 104 -3.47 -14.76 10.82
N LEU A 105 -3.02 -13.93 9.88
CA LEU A 105 -1.66 -13.40 9.80
C LEU A 105 -1.68 -11.92 10.20
N THR A 106 -0.76 -11.51 11.05
CA THR A 106 -0.65 -10.11 11.47
C THR A 106 0.03 -9.28 10.37
N SER A 107 -0.67 -8.29 9.84
CA SER A 107 -0.14 -7.41 8.81
C SER A 107 0.87 -6.39 9.37
N MET A 108 1.69 -5.80 8.48
CA MET A 108 2.59 -4.70 8.84
C MET A 108 1.82 -3.46 9.32
N MET A 109 0.61 -3.19 8.80
CA MET A 109 -0.26 -2.11 9.27
C MET A 109 -0.66 -2.33 10.73
N ARG A 110 -1.12 -3.52 11.07
CA ARG A 110 -1.47 -3.86 12.45
C ARG A 110 -0.26 -3.75 13.37
N ARG A 111 0.90 -4.26 12.95
CA ARG A 111 2.15 -4.14 13.73
C ARG A 111 2.55 -2.69 13.94
N ALA A 112 2.48 -1.86 12.90
CA ALA A 112 2.77 -0.43 13.00
C ALA A 112 1.83 0.25 14.01
N SER A 113 0.51 0.02 13.90
CA SER A 113 -0.49 0.54 14.83
C SER A 113 -0.23 0.09 16.28
N ASP A 114 0.07 -1.19 16.50
CA ASP A 114 0.40 -1.73 17.84
C ASP A 114 1.66 -1.08 18.47
N HIS A 115 2.54 -0.48 17.64
CA HIS A 115 3.74 0.23 18.09
C HIS A 115 3.57 1.77 18.08
N GLY A 116 2.34 2.27 17.95
CA GLY A 116 2.05 3.69 18.03
C GLY A 116 2.24 4.47 16.73
N PHE A 117 2.61 3.81 15.63
CA PHE A 117 2.69 4.48 14.32
C PHE A 117 1.28 4.77 13.79
N ARG A 118 1.12 5.91 13.15
CA ARG A 118 -0.08 6.17 12.37
C ARG A 118 -0.06 5.37 11.08
N THR A 119 -1.23 4.98 10.61
CA THR A 119 -1.33 4.09 9.43
C THR A 119 -2.26 4.62 8.37
N GLY A 120 -1.92 4.36 7.09
CA GLY A 120 -2.75 4.83 5.98
C GLY A 120 -2.71 3.93 4.75
N LEU A 121 -3.81 3.98 3.99
CA LEU A 121 -3.98 3.33 2.70
C LEU A 121 -4.44 4.36 1.66
N VAL A 122 -3.77 4.41 0.51
CA VAL A 122 -4.18 5.21 -0.65
C VAL A 122 -4.16 4.33 -1.88
N VAL A 123 -5.28 4.22 -2.58
CA VAL A 123 -5.39 3.29 -3.72
C VAL A 123 -6.16 3.92 -4.88
N THR A 124 -5.85 3.52 -6.11
CA THR A 124 -6.63 3.89 -7.30
C THR A 124 -7.77 2.92 -7.61
N GLY A 125 -7.91 1.86 -6.84
CA GLY A 125 -9.02 0.93 -6.82
C GLY A 125 -9.97 1.16 -5.65
N ALA A 126 -10.83 0.20 -5.40
CA ALA A 126 -11.70 0.23 -4.23
C ALA A 126 -10.93 -0.13 -2.96
N LEU A 127 -11.24 0.55 -1.85
CA LEU A 127 -10.59 0.30 -0.55
C LEU A 127 -10.81 -1.14 -0.04
N GLN A 128 -11.87 -1.80 -0.47
CA GLN A 128 -12.17 -3.20 -0.16
C GLN A 128 -11.67 -4.19 -1.22
N ASP A 129 -10.92 -3.74 -2.23
CA ASP A 129 -10.28 -4.66 -3.18
C ASP A 129 -9.12 -5.42 -2.52
N ALA A 130 -8.62 -6.42 -3.20
CA ALA A 130 -7.74 -7.44 -2.62
C ALA A 130 -6.44 -6.88 -2.05
N THR A 131 -5.76 -5.98 -2.76
CA THR A 131 -4.46 -5.47 -2.31
C THR A 131 -4.59 -4.64 -1.03
N PRO A 132 -5.43 -3.59 -0.93
CA PRO A 132 -5.60 -2.88 0.33
C PRO A 132 -6.20 -3.77 1.43
N ALA A 133 -7.16 -4.64 1.08
CA ALA A 133 -7.78 -5.54 2.06
C ALA A 133 -6.78 -6.52 2.70
N ALA A 134 -5.74 -6.94 2.00
CA ALA A 134 -4.69 -7.80 2.56
C ALA A 134 -3.94 -7.16 3.74
N PHE A 135 -3.99 -5.83 3.89
CA PHE A 135 -3.36 -5.12 4.99
C PHE A 135 -4.20 -5.04 6.25
N TYR A 136 -5.50 -5.42 6.19
CA TYR A 136 -6.39 -5.35 7.35
C TYR A 136 -7.38 -6.51 7.47
N ALA A 137 -7.74 -7.21 6.38
CA ALA A 137 -8.78 -8.23 6.39
C ALA A 137 -8.22 -9.65 6.55
N HIS A 138 -9.07 -10.53 7.12
CA HIS A 138 -8.76 -11.95 7.35
C HIS A 138 -9.90 -12.81 6.79
N VAL A 139 -10.03 -12.87 5.48
CA VAL A 139 -11.13 -13.57 4.81
C VAL A 139 -10.63 -14.62 3.83
N LYS A 140 -11.39 -15.70 3.69
CA LYS A 140 -11.06 -16.83 2.81
C LYS A 140 -11.21 -16.48 1.32
N SER A 141 -11.98 -15.45 1.00
CA SER A 141 -12.22 -15.04 -0.38
C SER A 141 -12.27 -13.52 -0.52
N ARG A 142 -11.46 -12.98 -1.43
CA ARG A 142 -11.48 -11.56 -1.82
C ARG A 142 -12.83 -11.09 -2.38
N ARG A 143 -13.77 -12.01 -2.63
CA ARG A 143 -15.13 -11.70 -3.10
C ARG A 143 -16.10 -11.50 -1.94
N ASP A 144 -15.72 -11.83 -0.73
CA ASP A 144 -16.55 -11.71 0.47
C ASP A 144 -16.52 -10.26 0.97
N THR A 145 -17.06 -9.36 0.12
CA THR A 145 -17.01 -7.90 0.32
C THR A 145 -17.57 -7.48 1.68
N GLU A 146 -18.57 -8.19 2.19
CA GLU A 146 -19.21 -7.87 3.45
C GLU A 146 -18.27 -8.13 4.64
N ASP A 147 -17.61 -9.27 4.66
CA ASP A 147 -16.63 -9.60 5.70
C ASP A 147 -15.41 -8.67 5.62
N ILE A 148 -14.96 -8.32 4.39
CA ILE A 148 -13.90 -7.34 4.18
C ILE A 148 -14.29 -5.96 4.76
N LEU A 149 -15.54 -5.53 4.57
CA LEU A 149 -16.02 -4.25 5.11
C LEU A 149 -16.10 -4.28 6.65
N ARG A 150 -16.48 -5.42 7.25
CA ARG A 150 -16.44 -5.59 8.71
C ARG A 150 -15.02 -5.46 9.25
N ASP A 151 -14.06 -6.14 8.61
CA ASP A 151 -12.65 -6.07 9.00
C ASP A 151 -12.09 -4.66 8.78
N MET A 152 -12.46 -3.98 7.70
CA MET A 152 -12.06 -2.59 7.43
C MET A 152 -12.55 -1.65 8.52
N LEU A 153 -13.79 -1.81 9.00
CA LEU A 153 -14.39 -0.98 10.05
C LEU A 153 -13.64 -1.07 11.38
N VAL A 154 -13.05 -2.23 11.69
CA VAL A 154 -12.34 -2.49 12.95
C VAL A 154 -10.81 -2.49 12.80
N SER A 155 -10.30 -2.10 11.63
CA SER A 155 -8.87 -2.17 11.32
C SER A 155 -8.00 -1.15 12.05
N ASP A 156 -8.61 -0.08 12.59
CA ASP A 156 -7.94 1.07 13.23
C ASP A 156 -6.93 1.81 12.32
N ILE A 157 -7.06 1.69 10.99
CA ILE A 157 -6.25 2.47 10.05
C ILE A 157 -6.72 3.93 10.07
N ASP A 158 -5.81 4.89 10.30
CA ASP A 158 -6.16 6.29 10.51
C ASP A 158 -6.66 6.99 9.24
N VAL A 159 -6.02 6.72 8.10
CA VAL A 159 -6.34 7.40 6.83
C VAL A 159 -6.54 6.38 5.72
N MET A 160 -7.72 6.39 5.12
CA MET A 160 -8.06 5.53 3.98
C MET A 160 -8.61 6.40 2.84
N ILE A 161 -7.95 6.38 1.67
CA ILE A 161 -8.37 7.15 0.48
C ILE A 161 -8.37 6.22 -0.74
N GLY A 162 -9.52 6.06 -1.38
CA GLY A 162 -9.69 5.20 -2.55
C GLY A 162 -11.11 5.23 -3.09
N ALA A 163 -11.47 4.32 -3.99
CA ALA A 163 -12.85 4.15 -4.45
C ALA A 163 -13.68 3.29 -3.50
N GLY A 164 -14.97 3.12 -3.79
CA GLY A 164 -15.83 2.17 -3.11
C GLY A 164 -16.97 2.78 -2.28
N TRP A 165 -17.31 4.04 -2.50
CA TRP A 165 -18.39 4.74 -1.78
C TRP A 165 -19.68 3.94 -1.67
N ARG A 166 -20.11 3.31 -2.77
CA ARG A 166 -21.36 2.53 -2.78
C ARG A 166 -21.35 1.33 -1.84
N ASN A 167 -20.17 0.78 -1.55
CA ASN A 167 -20.06 -0.30 -0.59
C ASN A 167 -20.23 0.21 0.85
N LEU A 168 -19.82 1.44 1.14
CA LEU A 168 -20.06 2.05 2.45
C LEU A 168 -21.54 2.37 2.71
N LEU A 169 -22.35 2.48 1.65
CA LEU A 169 -23.81 2.66 1.78
C LEU A 169 -24.57 1.38 2.11
N LYS A 170 -23.90 0.22 2.10
CA LYS A 170 -24.53 -1.06 2.50
C LYS A 170 -24.83 -1.08 3.99
N SER A 171 -25.83 -1.87 4.37
CA SER A 171 -26.18 -2.08 5.77
C SER A 171 -25.00 -2.63 6.57
N CYS A 172 -24.86 -2.15 7.78
CA CYS A 172 -23.83 -2.59 8.73
C CYS A 172 -24.49 -3.32 9.91
N ASP A 173 -23.86 -4.39 10.40
CA ASP A 173 -24.37 -5.18 11.55
C ASP A 173 -24.51 -4.36 12.83
N GLU A 174 -23.73 -3.26 12.94
CA GLU A 174 -23.82 -2.31 14.07
C GLU A 174 -25.00 -1.32 13.97
N GLY A 175 -25.88 -1.53 12.98
CA GLY A 175 -26.99 -0.65 12.65
C GLY A 175 -26.63 0.50 11.74
N GLY A 176 -27.54 0.89 10.85
CA GLY A 176 -27.31 1.86 9.80
C GLY A 176 -26.46 1.31 8.67
N ASN A 177 -25.60 2.15 8.11
CA ASN A 177 -24.65 1.80 7.06
C ASN A 177 -23.20 2.00 7.52
N TYR A 178 -22.22 1.60 6.68
CA TYR A 178 -20.79 1.74 7.04
C TYR A 178 -20.35 3.20 7.15
N VAL A 179 -20.94 4.16 6.42
CA VAL A 179 -20.66 5.59 6.58
C VAL A 179 -20.94 6.03 8.02
N GLU A 180 -22.13 5.67 8.53
CA GLU A 180 -22.53 5.97 9.91
C GLU A 180 -21.66 5.22 10.94
N ALA A 181 -21.30 3.97 10.64
CA ALA A 181 -20.47 3.16 11.52
C ALA A 181 -19.05 3.73 11.65
N PHE A 182 -18.42 4.15 10.55
CA PHE A 182 -17.13 4.85 10.58
C PHE A 182 -17.22 6.18 11.31
N ALA A 183 -18.28 6.96 11.08
CA ALA A 183 -18.50 8.23 11.78
C ALA A 183 -18.60 8.03 13.31
N ARG A 184 -19.30 6.99 13.77
CA ARG A 184 -19.35 6.63 15.20
C ARG A 184 -17.98 6.28 15.80
N ARG A 185 -17.04 5.82 14.98
CA ARG A 185 -15.64 5.54 15.37
C ARG A 185 -14.69 6.74 15.22
N GLY A 186 -15.26 7.93 15.01
CA GLY A 186 -14.49 9.18 14.95
C GLY A 186 -13.84 9.46 13.59
N TYR A 187 -14.18 8.73 12.54
CA TYR A 187 -13.73 9.08 11.19
C TYR A 187 -14.56 10.23 10.62
N ARG A 188 -13.87 11.15 9.98
CA ARG A 188 -14.52 11.97 8.96
C ARG A 188 -14.71 11.11 7.71
N VAL A 189 -15.95 10.92 7.28
CA VAL A 189 -16.30 10.11 6.12
C VAL A 189 -16.76 11.02 4.99
N VAL A 190 -16.11 10.90 3.83
CA VAL A 190 -16.39 11.77 2.67
C VAL A 190 -16.37 10.94 1.38
N SER A 191 -17.04 11.46 0.34
CA SER A 191 -17.21 10.80 -0.95
C SER A 191 -16.36 11.40 -2.08
N SER A 192 -15.58 12.44 -1.79
CA SER A 192 -14.71 13.09 -2.77
C SER A 192 -13.38 13.50 -2.17
N LEU A 193 -12.34 13.56 -3.03
CA LEU A 193 -11.03 14.06 -2.62
C LEU A 193 -11.04 15.55 -2.30
N GLY A 194 -11.98 16.32 -2.89
CA GLY A 194 -12.19 17.73 -2.56
C GLY A 194 -12.56 17.90 -1.09
N GLU A 195 -13.57 17.16 -0.63
CA GLU A 195 -13.99 17.15 0.78
C GLU A 195 -12.89 16.64 1.72
N ALA A 196 -12.10 15.64 1.28
CA ALA A 196 -10.96 15.13 2.05
C ALA A 196 -9.88 16.19 2.27
N GLY A 197 -9.79 17.19 1.39
CA GLY A 197 -8.87 18.32 1.51
C GLY A 197 -9.25 19.35 2.57
N GLU A 198 -10.46 19.30 3.12
CA GLU A 198 -10.95 20.26 4.09
C GLU A 198 -10.63 19.84 5.54
N GLY A 199 -10.07 20.76 6.33
CA GLY A 199 -9.74 20.55 7.74
C GLY A 199 -8.70 19.44 7.95
N ASP A 200 -8.35 19.18 9.18
CA ASP A 200 -7.32 18.19 9.57
C ASP A 200 -7.89 17.13 10.54
N PRO A 201 -8.73 16.21 10.04
CA PRO A 201 -9.27 15.15 10.88
C PRO A 201 -8.16 14.18 11.31
N SER A 202 -8.19 13.73 12.55
CA SER A 202 -7.26 12.69 13.04
C SER A 202 -7.47 11.36 12.33
N ARG A 203 -8.71 11.07 11.89
CA ARG A 203 -9.08 9.86 11.13
C ARG A 203 -9.93 10.24 9.93
N LEU A 204 -9.54 9.75 8.74
CA LEU A 204 -10.21 10.02 7.47
C LEU A 204 -10.56 8.73 6.73
N GLN A 205 -11.84 8.58 6.36
CA GLN A 205 -12.33 7.61 5.40
C GLN A 205 -12.84 8.36 4.16
N CYS A 206 -12.04 8.43 3.12
CA CYS A 206 -12.42 9.00 1.83
C CYS A 206 -12.63 7.86 0.81
N ALA A 207 -13.88 7.47 0.61
CA ALA A 207 -14.25 6.50 -0.41
C ALA A 207 -14.95 7.24 -1.55
N VAL A 208 -14.25 7.50 -2.66
CA VAL A 208 -14.83 8.28 -3.77
C VAL A 208 -15.95 7.52 -4.49
N ASP A 209 -16.96 8.23 -4.95
CA ASP A 209 -17.97 7.69 -5.86
C ASP A 209 -17.39 7.64 -7.28
N GLU A 210 -17.23 6.43 -7.80
CA GLU A 210 -16.67 6.17 -9.13
C GLU A 210 -17.52 6.71 -10.29
N LYS A 211 -18.76 7.10 -10.04
CA LYS A 211 -19.58 7.81 -11.03
C LYS A 211 -19.14 9.26 -11.22
N GLU A 212 -18.67 9.87 -10.14
CA GLU A 212 -18.25 11.27 -10.12
C GLU A 212 -16.73 11.39 -10.36
N THR A 213 -15.97 10.42 -9.88
CA THR A 213 -14.51 10.37 -10.04
C THR A 213 -14.11 9.06 -10.72
N PRO A 214 -13.96 9.05 -12.05
CA PRO A 214 -13.49 7.86 -12.75
C PRO A 214 -12.11 7.42 -12.24
N MET A 215 -11.96 6.11 -11.94
CA MET A 215 -10.70 5.60 -11.38
C MET A 215 -9.70 5.14 -12.44
N LYS A 216 -10.06 5.20 -13.71
CA LYS A 216 -9.17 4.90 -14.86
C LYS A 216 -8.42 6.15 -15.31
N ALA A 217 -7.08 6.09 -15.42
CA ALA A 217 -6.30 7.16 -16.03
C ALA A 217 -6.51 7.20 -17.56
N PRO A 218 -6.49 8.38 -18.20
CA PRO A 218 -6.21 9.69 -17.60
C PRO A 218 -7.44 10.40 -17.01
N ALA A 219 -8.65 9.81 -17.10
CA ALA A 219 -9.89 10.47 -16.65
C ALA A 219 -9.91 10.76 -15.15
N ARG A 220 -9.13 10.01 -14.35
CA ARG A 220 -8.91 10.25 -12.92
C ARG A 220 -8.18 11.56 -12.62
N GLY A 221 -7.47 12.14 -13.59
CA GLY A 221 -6.61 13.30 -13.39
C GLY A 221 -5.46 12.98 -12.43
N ASP A 222 -5.12 13.91 -11.56
CA ASP A 222 -4.04 13.83 -10.56
C ASP A 222 -4.50 13.26 -9.20
N PHE A 223 -5.48 12.37 -9.20
CA PHE A 223 -6.07 11.83 -7.98
C PHE A 223 -5.02 11.15 -7.08
N LEU A 224 -4.21 10.23 -7.61
CA LEU A 224 -3.28 9.45 -6.79
C LEU A 224 -2.19 10.31 -6.14
N PRO A 225 -1.46 11.18 -6.85
CA PRO A 225 -0.48 12.06 -6.21
C PRO A 225 -1.10 13.03 -5.19
N ARG A 226 -2.31 13.56 -5.44
CA ARG A 226 -3.01 14.42 -4.48
C ARG A 226 -3.49 13.66 -3.25
N ALA A 227 -4.03 12.47 -3.44
CA ALA A 227 -4.47 11.59 -2.35
C ALA A 227 -3.29 11.15 -1.48
N ALA A 228 -2.16 10.77 -2.09
CA ALA A 228 -0.93 10.42 -1.39
C ALA A 228 -0.39 11.61 -0.57
N LYS A 229 -0.32 12.80 -1.19
CA LYS A 229 0.08 14.02 -0.49
C LYS A 229 -0.82 14.30 0.72
N ARG A 230 -2.15 14.24 0.53
CA ARG A 230 -3.11 14.48 1.63
C ARG A 230 -2.97 13.46 2.75
N ALA A 231 -2.81 12.19 2.43
CA ALA A 231 -2.57 11.16 3.43
C ALA A 231 -1.29 11.41 4.23
N MET A 232 -0.19 11.77 3.55
CA MET A 232 1.07 12.10 4.23
C MET A 232 0.94 13.32 5.15
N GLU A 233 0.23 14.38 4.72
CA GLU A 233 -0.02 15.56 5.55
C GLU A 233 -0.77 15.19 6.83
N LEU A 234 -1.86 14.42 6.73
CA LEU A 234 -2.65 13.98 7.87
C LEU A 234 -1.87 13.04 8.80
N LEU A 235 -1.09 12.11 8.24
CA LEU A 235 -0.33 11.13 9.02
C LEU A 235 0.88 11.77 9.71
N ALA A 236 1.49 12.80 9.11
CA ALA A 236 2.63 13.51 9.68
C ALA A 236 2.22 14.58 10.72
N ASP A 237 0.93 14.88 10.85
CA ASP A 237 0.46 15.87 11.80
C ASP A 237 0.66 15.38 13.24
N GLY A 238 1.62 15.99 13.94
CA GLY A 238 1.96 15.69 15.33
C GLY A 238 0.89 16.12 16.34
N SER A 239 -0.18 16.85 15.92
CA SER A 239 -1.25 17.28 16.82
C SER A 239 -2.06 16.10 17.39
N ALA A 240 -1.99 14.93 16.75
CA ALA A 240 -2.59 13.69 17.23
C ALA A 240 -1.76 12.98 18.34
N GLY A 241 -0.66 13.59 18.80
CA GLY A 241 0.17 13.04 19.89
C GLY A 241 1.05 11.87 19.45
N ASN A 242 1.38 11.77 18.16
CA ASN A 242 2.20 10.70 17.61
C ASN A 242 3.63 11.17 17.31
N ASP A 243 4.58 10.76 18.16
CA ASP A 243 6.01 11.00 17.97
C ASP A 243 6.73 9.87 17.20
N GLU A 244 6.06 8.72 16.95
CA GLU A 244 6.67 7.53 16.37
C GLU A 244 6.80 7.60 14.84
N GLY A 245 5.89 8.30 14.15
CA GLY A 245 5.84 8.42 12.70
C GLY A 245 4.68 7.65 12.07
N PHE A 246 4.79 7.28 10.76
CA PHE A 246 3.70 6.62 10.06
C PHE A 246 4.16 5.53 9.10
N LEU A 247 3.22 4.61 8.80
CA LEU A 247 3.27 3.66 7.70
C LEU A 247 2.14 3.95 6.72
N LEU A 248 2.48 4.27 5.48
CA LEU A 248 1.53 4.54 4.41
C LEU A 248 1.73 3.54 3.26
N MET A 249 0.69 2.79 2.90
CA MET A 249 0.65 2.02 1.67
C MET A 249 -0.04 2.82 0.57
N ILE A 250 0.59 2.89 -0.60
CA ILE A 250 0.05 3.55 -1.79
C ILE A 250 0.00 2.53 -2.94
N GLU A 251 -1.14 2.41 -3.60
CA GLU A 251 -1.32 1.44 -4.67
C GLU A 251 -1.78 2.09 -5.98
N GLY A 252 -1.03 1.79 -7.06
CA GLY A 252 -1.47 1.96 -8.44
C GLY A 252 -2.24 0.72 -8.91
N SER A 253 -3.48 0.55 -8.44
CA SER A 253 -4.30 -0.65 -8.67
C SER A 253 -4.66 -0.85 -10.14
N MET A 254 -4.79 0.24 -10.90
CA MET A 254 -5.30 0.19 -12.28
C MET A 254 -4.22 -0.13 -13.31
N ILE A 255 -2.95 -0.28 -12.93
CA ILE A 255 -1.90 -0.82 -13.82
C ILE A 255 -2.29 -2.24 -14.24
N ASP A 256 -2.75 -3.07 -13.30
CA ASP A 256 -3.30 -4.40 -13.58
C ASP A 256 -4.56 -4.32 -14.46
N GLY A 257 -5.42 -3.32 -14.19
CA GLY A 257 -6.59 -3.02 -15.00
C GLY A 257 -6.27 -2.78 -16.48
N GLY A 258 -5.18 -2.09 -16.80
CA GLY A 258 -4.68 -1.89 -18.16
C GLY A 258 -4.02 -3.15 -18.73
N GLY A 259 -3.38 -3.95 -17.87
CA GLY A 259 -2.71 -5.19 -18.23
C GLY A 259 -3.67 -6.30 -18.67
N HIS A 260 -4.79 -6.50 -18.00
CA HIS A 260 -5.77 -7.54 -18.31
C HIS A 260 -6.30 -7.53 -19.75
N PRO A 261 -6.75 -6.39 -20.31
CA PRO A 261 -7.18 -6.30 -21.71
C PRO A 261 -6.01 -6.12 -22.69
N ASN A 262 -4.75 -6.09 -22.24
CA ASN A 262 -3.58 -5.72 -23.01
C ASN A 262 -3.72 -4.33 -23.68
N ASP A 263 -4.30 -3.37 -22.97
CA ASP A 263 -4.46 -1.98 -23.41
C ASP A 263 -3.21 -1.17 -23.05
N ALA A 264 -2.28 -1.07 -23.99
CA ALA A 264 -1.01 -0.39 -23.80
C ALA A 264 -1.18 1.10 -23.45
N ALA A 265 -2.16 1.78 -24.06
CA ALA A 265 -2.40 3.21 -23.81
C ALA A 265 -2.91 3.44 -22.38
N TRP A 266 -3.84 2.62 -21.93
CA TRP A 266 -4.32 2.66 -20.55
C TRP A 266 -3.19 2.33 -19.56
N LEU A 267 -2.49 1.22 -19.80
CA LEU A 267 -1.38 0.79 -18.92
C LEU A 267 -0.31 1.88 -18.76
N LEU A 268 0.10 2.52 -19.86
CA LEU A 268 1.07 3.61 -19.83
C LEU A 268 0.55 4.86 -19.10
N ALA A 269 -0.74 5.18 -19.23
CA ALA A 269 -1.34 6.27 -18.47
C ALA A 269 -1.29 6.00 -16.96
N GLU A 270 -1.60 4.77 -16.53
CA GLU A 270 -1.50 4.35 -15.14
C GLU A 270 -0.06 4.34 -14.63
N MET A 271 0.89 3.85 -15.43
CA MET A 271 2.32 3.86 -15.08
C MET A 271 2.88 5.26 -14.89
N ARG A 272 2.44 6.24 -15.72
CA ARG A 272 2.84 7.64 -15.57
C ARG A 272 2.26 8.28 -14.33
N ASP A 273 1.00 8.02 -14.02
CA ASP A 273 0.34 8.50 -12.80
C ASP A 273 1.02 7.95 -11.54
N PHE A 274 1.34 6.65 -11.55
CA PHE A 274 2.08 6.01 -10.46
C PHE A 274 3.51 6.55 -10.31
N GLU A 275 4.20 6.79 -11.42
CA GLU A 275 5.56 7.37 -11.42
C GLU A 275 5.59 8.80 -10.89
N GLN A 276 4.52 9.57 -11.10
CA GLN A 276 4.37 10.95 -10.60
C GLN A 276 4.08 11.00 -9.09
N THR A 277 3.55 9.91 -8.54
CA THR A 277 3.20 9.82 -7.12
C THR A 277 4.43 9.61 -6.25
#